data_8f4a371f0b99206b531f16c9ee36711d
#
_entry.id   8f4a371f0b99206b531f16c9ee36711d
#
_cell.length_a   1.000
_cell.length_b   1.000
_cell.length_c   1.000
_cell.angle_alpha   90.00
_cell.angle_beta   90.00
_cell.angle_gamma   90.00
#
_symmetry.space_group_name_H-M   'P 1'
#
loop_
_entity.id
_entity.type
_entity.pdbx_description
1 polymer ?
#
loop_
_entity_poly.entity_id
_entity_poly.type
_entity_poly.pdbx_seq_one_letter_code
_entity_poly.pdbx_strand_id
1 'polypeptide(L)'
;LIPKNLKEMAKSCPWIQGDNSPLVLLNHKLYLRRNFYAENVIKIAIQQRLKPIDFNVEEEITLIKTLNDLFANNQTDSSQVDWQKVACAIASRANFTIITGGPGTGKTTTVTKLLALLLDQAKRQNKDKKPAYYFKPSQNKSKKGE
;
A
#
# COMPACT_ATOMS: atom_id res chain seq x y z
N LEU A 1 -14.00 19.09 -32.18
CA LEU A 1 -14.89 18.00 -32.63
C LEU A 1 -14.08 16.73 -32.65
N ILE A 2 -14.42 15.73 -31.79
CA ILE A 2 -13.78 14.41 -31.75
C ILE A 2 -14.39 13.60 -32.89
N PRO A 3 -13.57 13.01 -33.79
CA PRO A 3 -14.08 12.17 -34.90
C PRO A 3 -14.85 10.96 -34.35
N LYS A 4 -15.99 10.65 -34.98
CA LYS A 4 -16.83 9.50 -34.59
C LYS A 4 -16.09 8.15 -34.72
N ASN A 5 -15.10 8.06 -35.59
CA ASN A 5 -14.29 6.86 -35.87
C ASN A 5 -12.91 6.89 -35.21
N LEU A 6 -12.72 7.71 -34.17
CA LEU A 6 -11.43 7.83 -33.48
C LEU A 6 -10.87 6.47 -33.01
N LYS A 7 -11.75 5.54 -32.59
CA LYS A 7 -11.35 4.19 -32.15
C LYS A 7 -10.73 3.35 -33.25
N GLU A 8 -11.28 3.45 -34.46
CA GLU A 8 -10.78 2.71 -35.64
C GLU A 8 -9.49 3.33 -36.15
N MET A 9 -9.44 4.66 -36.20
CA MET A 9 -8.23 5.40 -36.54
C MET A 9 -7.09 5.12 -35.51
N ALA A 10 -7.41 5.05 -34.25
CA ALA A 10 -6.42 4.72 -33.21
C ALA A 10 -5.88 3.31 -33.37
N LYS A 11 -6.73 2.33 -33.73
CA LYS A 11 -6.29 0.95 -33.97
C LYS A 11 -5.36 0.80 -35.17
N SER A 12 -5.50 1.63 -36.18
CA SER A 12 -4.64 1.62 -37.38
C SER A 12 -3.37 2.48 -37.22
N CYS A 13 -3.23 3.21 -36.11
CA CYS A 13 -2.08 4.08 -35.89
C CYS A 13 -0.80 3.27 -35.59
N PRO A 14 0.30 3.46 -36.34
CA PRO A 14 1.56 2.71 -36.12
C PRO A 14 2.15 2.92 -34.73
N TRP A 15 1.84 4.04 -34.07
CA TRP A 15 2.34 4.37 -32.73
C TRP A 15 1.64 3.59 -31.60
N ILE A 16 0.58 2.85 -31.92
CA ILE A 16 -0.18 2.02 -30.97
C ILE A 16 0.05 0.53 -31.25
N GLN A 17 0.46 0.20 -32.48
CA GLN A 17 0.67 -1.18 -32.91
C GLN A 17 2.02 -1.74 -32.45
N GLY A 18 2.02 -2.99 -31.99
CA GLY A 18 3.22 -3.72 -31.59
C GLY A 18 3.69 -3.45 -30.16
N ASP A 19 4.50 -4.38 -29.67
CA ASP A 19 4.96 -4.39 -28.28
C ASP A 19 5.92 -3.26 -27.93
N ASN A 20 6.58 -2.67 -28.92
CA ASN A 20 7.52 -1.55 -28.74
C ASN A 20 6.93 -0.20 -29.14
N SER A 21 5.64 -0.12 -29.45
CA SER A 21 5.01 1.15 -29.80
C SER A 21 5.04 2.14 -28.63
N PRO A 22 5.22 3.45 -28.88
CA PRO A 22 5.33 4.43 -27.79
C PRO A 22 4.03 4.64 -27.01
N LEU A 23 2.89 4.25 -27.59
CA LEU A 23 1.55 4.42 -27.02
C LEU A 23 0.88 3.06 -26.77
N VAL A 24 -0.01 3.03 -25.79
CA VAL A 24 -0.88 1.89 -25.47
C VAL A 24 -2.33 2.37 -25.44
N LEU A 25 -3.21 1.71 -26.18
CA LEU A 25 -4.65 1.95 -26.14
C LEU A 25 -5.32 0.84 -25.34
N LEU A 26 -5.88 1.16 -24.16
CA LEU A 26 -6.60 0.23 -23.31
C LEU A 26 -7.90 0.84 -22.81
N ASN A 27 -9.02 0.13 -22.97
CA ASN A 27 -10.34 0.56 -22.49
C ASN A 27 -10.69 2.02 -22.85
N HIS A 28 -10.41 2.40 -24.11
CA HIS A 28 -10.63 3.75 -24.66
C HIS A 28 -9.75 4.85 -24.05
N LYS A 29 -8.72 4.49 -23.29
CA LYS A 29 -7.72 5.41 -22.75
C LYS A 29 -6.40 5.20 -23.49
N LEU A 30 -5.76 6.32 -23.84
CA LEU A 30 -4.46 6.34 -24.48
C LEU A 30 -3.38 6.65 -23.43
N TYR A 31 -2.38 5.80 -23.34
CA TYR A 31 -1.27 5.92 -22.41
C TYR A 31 0.04 6.07 -23.16
N LEU A 32 1.00 6.79 -22.60
CA LEU A 32 2.39 6.58 -22.92
C LEU A 32 2.80 5.22 -22.42
N ARG A 33 3.45 4.41 -23.24
CA ARG A 33 3.84 3.04 -22.87
C ARG A 33 4.64 2.98 -21.57
N ARG A 34 5.61 3.88 -21.38
CA ARG A 34 6.42 3.95 -20.15
C ARG A 34 5.55 4.16 -18.90
N ASN A 35 4.54 5.02 -18.98
CA ASN A 35 3.65 5.31 -17.86
C ASN A 35 2.73 4.12 -17.59
N PHE A 36 2.21 3.47 -18.65
CA PHE A 36 1.41 2.27 -18.56
C PHE A 36 2.16 1.14 -17.84
N TYR A 37 3.44 0.91 -18.17
CA TYR A 37 4.27 -0.07 -17.47
C TYR A 37 4.49 0.32 -16.02
N ALA A 38 4.80 1.58 -15.72
CA ALA A 38 4.99 2.04 -14.35
C ALA A 38 3.71 1.86 -13.50
N GLU A 39 2.55 2.24 -14.04
CA GLU A 39 1.25 2.03 -13.38
C GLU A 39 0.96 0.54 -13.13
N ASN A 40 1.24 -0.33 -14.09
CA ASN A 40 1.05 -1.77 -13.92
C ASN A 40 1.99 -2.37 -12.87
N VAL A 41 3.25 -1.95 -12.82
CA VAL A 41 4.19 -2.38 -11.77
C VAL A 41 3.69 -1.98 -10.39
N ILE A 42 3.24 -0.73 -10.23
CA ILE A 42 2.66 -0.24 -8.98
C ILE A 42 1.39 -1.02 -8.62
N LYS A 43 0.49 -1.22 -9.60
CA LYS A 43 -0.74 -2.00 -9.40
C LYS A 43 -0.46 -3.41 -8.90
N ILE A 44 0.45 -4.13 -9.55
CA ILE A 44 0.84 -5.49 -9.15
C ILE A 44 1.45 -5.50 -7.75
N ALA A 45 2.35 -4.55 -7.46
CA ALA A 45 2.98 -4.44 -6.16
C ALA A 45 1.97 -4.17 -5.02
N ILE A 46 0.95 -3.34 -5.28
CA ILE A 46 -0.15 -3.09 -4.34
C ILE A 46 -1.00 -4.35 -4.19
N GLN A 47 -1.43 -4.97 -5.29
CA GLN A 47 -2.27 -6.17 -5.26
C GLN A 47 -1.61 -7.32 -4.47
N GLN A 48 -0.31 -7.49 -4.59
CA GLN A 48 0.44 -8.49 -3.81
C GLN A 48 0.43 -8.21 -2.31
N ARG A 49 0.29 -6.95 -1.91
CA ARG A 49 0.27 -6.50 -0.51
C ARG A 49 -1.13 -6.37 0.09
N LEU A 50 -2.18 -6.48 -0.71
CA LEU A 50 -3.58 -6.40 -0.23
C LEU A 50 -4.06 -7.68 0.47
N LYS A 51 -3.21 -8.70 0.59
CA LYS A 51 -3.54 -9.90 1.36
C LYS A 51 -3.69 -9.51 2.84
N PRO A 52 -4.81 -9.87 3.50
CA PRO A 52 -4.98 -9.63 4.92
C PRO A 52 -3.92 -10.40 5.71
N ILE A 53 -3.58 -9.86 6.88
CA ILE A 53 -2.78 -10.57 7.88
C ILE A 53 -3.79 -11.26 8.79
N ASP A 54 -3.71 -12.57 8.89
CA ASP A 54 -4.54 -13.35 9.80
C ASP A 54 -3.96 -13.25 11.21
N PHE A 55 -4.81 -12.89 12.17
CA PHE A 55 -4.48 -12.84 13.59
C PHE A 55 -5.19 -14.01 14.30
N ASN A 56 -4.49 -14.70 15.16
CA ASN A 56 -5.14 -15.58 16.09
C ASN A 56 -5.78 -14.78 17.25
N VAL A 57 -6.64 -15.42 18.05
CA VAL A 57 -7.40 -14.75 19.12
C VAL A 57 -6.49 -14.08 20.16
N GLU A 58 -5.36 -14.70 20.49
CA GLU A 58 -4.40 -14.16 21.47
C GLU A 58 -3.69 -12.91 20.94
N GLU A 59 -3.29 -12.94 19.68
CA GLU A 59 -2.69 -11.77 19.00
C GLU A 59 -3.69 -10.62 18.92
N GLU A 60 -4.97 -10.90 18.67
CA GLU A 60 -6.02 -9.90 18.60
C GLU A 60 -6.28 -9.24 19.97
N ILE A 61 -6.39 -10.01 21.03
CA ILE A 61 -6.54 -9.49 22.39
C ILE A 61 -5.33 -8.62 22.77
N THR A 62 -4.15 -9.08 22.44
CA THR A 62 -2.90 -8.36 22.72
C THR A 62 -2.84 -7.04 21.93
N LEU A 63 -3.23 -7.05 20.67
CA LEU A 63 -3.31 -5.86 19.83
C LEU A 63 -4.27 -4.81 20.43
N ILE A 64 -5.45 -5.25 20.85
CA ILE A 64 -6.46 -4.37 21.48
C ILE A 64 -5.90 -3.74 22.77
N LYS A 65 -5.24 -4.53 23.61
CA LYS A 65 -4.63 -4.03 24.83
C LYS A 65 -3.56 -2.98 24.55
N THR A 66 -2.61 -3.29 23.65
CA THR A 66 -1.53 -2.36 23.28
C THR A 66 -2.08 -1.07 22.66
N LEU A 67 -3.13 -1.15 21.84
CA LEU A 67 -3.82 0.03 21.29
C LEU A 67 -4.45 0.87 22.41
N ASN A 68 -5.12 0.24 23.36
CA ASN A 68 -5.71 0.96 24.48
C ASN A 68 -4.65 1.70 25.31
N ASP A 69 -3.52 1.06 25.58
CA ASP A 69 -2.41 1.65 26.33
C ASP A 69 -1.77 2.83 25.58
N LEU A 70 -1.54 2.69 24.26
CA LEU A 70 -0.94 3.75 23.42
C LEU A 70 -1.84 4.98 23.26
N PHE A 71 -3.16 4.80 23.36
CA PHE A 71 -4.14 5.87 23.16
C PHE A 71 -4.88 6.28 24.45
N ALA A 72 -4.44 5.79 25.62
CA ALA A 72 -5.06 6.07 26.92
C ALA A 72 -5.16 7.56 27.25
N ASN A 73 -4.18 8.37 26.79
CA ASN A 73 -4.12 9.81 27.05
C ASN A 73 -4.86 10.66 26.01
N ASN A 74 -5.44 10.06 24.98
CA ASN A 74 -6.27 10.80 24.05
C ASN A 74 -7.60 11.12 24.75
N GLN A 75 -7.76 12.39 25.18
CA GLN A 75 -9.03 12.91 25.68
C GLN A 75 -10.02 13.05 24.52
N THR A 76 -10.54 11.96 24.03
CA THR A 76 -11.73 11.96 23.20
C THR A 76 -12.93 11.85 24.13
N ASP A 77 -13.86 12.78 24.00
CA ASP A 77 -15.19 12.61 24.58
C ASP A 77 -15.66 11.20 24.27
N SER A 78 -16.20 10.50 25.26
CA SER A 78 -16.63 9.09 25.10
C SER A 78 -17.62 8.85 23.96
N SER A 79 -18.16 9.93 23.39
CA SER A 79 -19.04 9.94 22.22
C SER A 79 -18.29 10.06 20.86
N GLN A 80 -17.00 10.36 20.84
CA GLN A 80 -16.24 10.58 19.61
C GLN A 80 -15.28 9.42 19.33
N VAL A 81 -15.24 9.01 18.06
CA VAL A 81 -14.32 7.97 17.58
C VAL A 81 -12.89 8.52 17.51
N ASP A 82 -11.95 7.86 18.15
CA ASP A 82 -10.52 8.14 17.97
C ASP A 82 -10.02 7.58 16.62
N TRP A 83 -10.09 8.42 15.58
CA TRP A 83 -9.68 8.06 14.24
C TRP A 83 -8.18 7.70 14.12
N GLN A 84 -7.32 8.22 14.98
CA GLN A 84 -5.91 7.87 15.01
C GLN A 84 -5.73 6.43 15.51
N LYS A 85 -6.47 6.04 16.55
CA LYS A 85 -6.49 4.66 17.06
C LYS A 85 -7.05 3.68 16.02
N VAL A 86 -8.15 4.05 15.35
CA VAL A 86 -8.72 3.27 14.25
C VAL A 86 -7.72 3.10 13.11
N ALA A 87 -7.03 4.16 12.70
CA ALA A 87 -6.01 4.11 11.66
C ALA A 87 -4.85 3.17 12.04
N CYS A 88 -4.38 3.19 13.28
CA CYS A 88 -3.37 2.27 13.79
C CYS A 88 -3.86 0.81 13.81
N ALA A 89 -5.11 0.58 14.23
CA ALA A 89 -5.71 -0.75 14.24
C ALA A 89 -5.82 -1.36 12.83
N ILE A 90 -6.25 -0.57 11.84
CA ILE A 90 -6.32 -1.00 10.45
C ILE A 90 -4.91 -1.24 9.89
N ALA A 91 -3.99 -0.30 10.12
CA ALA A 91 -2.64 -0.38 9.55
C ALA A 91 -1.83 -1.54 10.12
N SER A 92 -2.03 -1.92 11.37
CA SER A 92 -1.35 -3.06 11.99
C SER A 92 -1.81 -4.42 11.45
N ARG A 93 -2.98 -4.47 10.78
CA ARG A 93 -3.58 -5.67 10.20
C ARG A 93 -3.42 -5.76 8.68
N ALA A 94 -2.62 -4.88 8.09
CA ALA A 94 -2.47 -4.82 6.64
C ALA A 94 -0.99 -4.69 6.23
N ASN A 95 -0.62 -5.37 5.14
CA ASN A 95 0.72 -5.23 4.56
C ASN A 95 0.89 -3.94 3.74
N PHE A 96 -0.20 -3.23 3.49
CA PHE A 96 -0.21 -1.96 2.78
C PHE A 96 -1.38 -1.09 3.28
N THR A 97 -1.06 0.09 3.78
CA THR A 97 -2.06 1.06 4.27
C THR A 97 -1.66 2.47 3.86
N ILE A 98 -2.64 3.29 3.53
CA ILE A 98 -2.46 4.72 3.24
C ILE A 98 -3.14 5.51 4.35
N ILE A 99 -2.38 6.30 5.10
CA ILE A 99 -2.89 7.22 6.11
C ILE A 99 -2.90 8.63 5.52
N THR A 100 -4.08 9.21 5.37
CA THR A 100 -4.27 10.56 4.84
C THR A 100 -4.88 11.49 5.90
N GLY A 101 -4.77 12.78 5.67
CA GLY A 101 -5.36 13.79 6.56
C GLY A 101 -4.82 15.17 6.27
N GLY A 102 -5.56 16.21 6.64
CA GLY A 102 -5.15 17.60 6.50
C GLY A 102 -3.92 17.99 7.32
N PRO A 103 -3.39 19.21 7.17
CA PRO A 103 -2.37 19.75 8.06
C PRO A 103 -2.86 19.75 9.51
N GLY A 104 -1.99 19.42 10.46
CA GLY A 104 -2.33 19.46 11.90
C GLY A 104 -3.22 18.31 12.42
N THR A 105 -3.61 17.33 11.62
CA THR A 105 -4.48 16.21 12.06
C THR A 105 -3.74 15.12 12.86
N GLY A 106 -2.49 15.33 13.22
CA GLY A 106 -1.72 14.39 14.02
C GLY A 106 -1.19 13.16 13.24
N LYS A 107 -1.04 13.25 11.91
CA LYS A 107 -0.49 12.14 11.09
C LYS A 107 0.83 11.60 11.61
N THR A 108 1.78 12.49 11.95
CA THR A 108 3.08 12.10 12.48
C THR A 108 2.95 11.37 13.81
N THR A 109 2.09 11.84 14.71
CA THR A 109 1.78 11.18 16.00
C THR A 109 1.19 9.79 15.76
N THR A 110 0.25 9.67 14.81
CA THR A 110 -0.36 8.39 14.42
C THR A 110 0.69 7.42 13.91
N VAL A 111 1.59 7.86 13.01
CA VAL A 111 2.68 7.02 12.48
C VAL A 111 3.65 6.61 13.57
N THR A 112 4.01 7.50 14.50
CA THR A 112 4.88 7.17 15.64
C THR A 112 4.25 6.11 16.54
N LYS A 113 2.96 6.24 16.86
CA LYS A 113 2.23 5.23 17.66
C LYS A 113 2.11 3.90 16.90
N LEU A 114 1.87 3.95 15.58
CA LEU A 114 1.86 2.75 14.73
C LEU A 114 3.22 2.03 14.73
N LEU A 115 4.32 2.77 14.61
CA LEU A 115 5.66 2.17 14.67
C LEU A 115 5.93 1.52 16.04
N ALA A 116 5.53 2.16 17.13
CA ALA A 116 5.64 1.58 18.47
C ALA A 116 4.83 0.27 18.58
N LEU A 117 3.60 0.24 18.05
CA LEU A 117 2.74 -0.94 18.00
C LEU A 117 3.39 -2.08 17.19
N LEU A 118 3.89 -1.79 15.99
CA LEU A 118 4.53 -2.77 15.12
C LEU A 118 5.83 -3.33 15.73
N LEU A 119 6.60 -2.48 16.42
CA LEU A 119 7.80 -2.93 17.13
C LEU A 119 7.47 -3.84 18.32
N ASP A 120 6.39 -3.55 19.06
CA ASP A 120 5.92 -4.42 20.13
C ASP A 120 5.46 -5.78 19.60
N GLN A 121 4.68 -5.79 18.51
CA GLN A 121 4.30 -7.03 17.82
C GLN A 121 5.52 -7.83 17.35
N ALA A 122 6.49 -7.18 16.70
CA ALA A 122 7.70 -7.81 16.22
C ALA A 122 8.54 -8.40 17.36
N LYS A 123 8.67 -7.73 18.51
CA LYS A 123 9.37 -8.24 19.70
C LYS A 123 8.69 -9.49 20.26
N ARG A 124 7.38 -9.56 20.24
CA ARG A 124 6.61 -10.73 20.74
C ARG A 124 6.75 -11.93 19.80
N GLN A 125 6.68 -11.69 18.49
CA GLN A 125 6.88 -12.75 17.48
C GLN A 125 8.34 -13.24 17.41
N ASN A 126 9.31 -12.40 17.82
CA ASN A 126 10.74 -12.70 17.76
C ASN A 126 11.29 -13.45 18.96
N LYS A 127 10.46 -13.91 19.89
CA LYS A 127 10.99 -14.87 20.89
C LYS A 127 11.53 -16.14 20.23
N ASP A 128 11.14 -16.44 18.98
CA ASP A 128 11.57 -17.64 18.26
C ASP A 128 11.88 -17.50 16.74
N LYS A 129 11.75 -16.32 16.10
CA LYS A 129 12.02 -16.15 14.65
C LYS A 129 12.51 -14.75 14.28
N LYS A 130 13.46 -14.67 13.32
CA LYS A 130 13.96 -13.40 12.77
C LYS A 130 12.83 -12.54 12.17
N PRO A 131 12.82 -11.20 12.35
CA PRO A 131 11.74 -10.33 11.89
C PRO A 131 11.55 -10.40 10.38
N ALA A 132 10.29 -10.58 9.94
CA ALA A 132 9.91 -10.65 8.53
C ALA A 132 9.97 -9.31 7.76
N TYR A 133 10.43 -8.24 8.40
CA TYR A 133 10.48 -6.89 7.83
C TYR A 133 11.83 -6.52 7.19
N TYR A 134 12.56 -7.51 6.65
CA TYR A 134 13.68 -7.16 5.79
C TYR A 134 13.16 -6.86 4.38
N PHE A 135 13.20 -5.59 4.02
CA PHE A 135 13.16 -5.18 2.61
C PHE A 135 14.35 -5.85 1.91
N LYS A 136 14.09 -6.93 1.17
CA LYS A 136 15.08 -7.45 0.22
C LYS A 136 15.02 -6.56 -0.99
N PRO A 137 16.06 -5.75 -1.27
CA PRO A 137 16.13 -5.07 -2.56
C PRO A 137 16.13 -6.15 -3.64
N SER A 138 15.30 -6.00 -4.66
CA SER A 138 15.26 -6.88 -5.82
C SER A 138 16.66 -6.92 -6.43
N GLN A 139 17.32 -8.09 -6.37
CA GLN A 139 18.54 -8.31 -7.13
C GLN A 139 18.15 -8.37 -8.61
N ASN A 140 18.26 -7.24 -9.30
CA ASN A 140 18.33 -7.23 -10.75
C ASN A 140 19.61 -7.97 -11.16
N LYS A 141 19.49 -9.27 -11.43
CA LYS A 141 20.51 -9.99 -12.18
C LYS A 141 20.44 -9.46 -13.62
N SER A 142 21.24 -8.45 -13.89
CA SER A 142 21.64 -8.13 -15.26
C SER A 142 22.32 -9.37 -15.84
N LYS A 143 21.62 -10.13 -16.68
CA LYS A 143 22.26 -11.09 -17.58
C LYS A 143 23.12 -10.26 -18.52
N LYS A 144 24.44 -10.22 -18.26
CA LYS A 144 25.42 -9.89 -19.29
C LYS A 144 25.38 -11.05 -20.27
N GLY A 145 25.02 -10.73 -21.51
CA GLY A 145 25.11 -11.67 -22.61
C GLY A 145 26.56 -12.03 -22.95
N GLU A 146 26.76 -13.22 -23.27
CA GLU A 146 27.74 -13.68 -24.26
C GLU A 146 27.06 -13.68 -25.62
#